data_bd2c8748b4c2872e42ad88318df94f9e
#
_entry.id   bd2c8748b4c2872e42ad88318df94f9e
#
_cell.length_a   1.000
_cell.length_b   1.000
_cell.length_c   1.000
_cell.angle_alpha   90.00
_cell.angle_beta   90.00
_cell.angle_gamma   90.00
#
_symmetry.space_group_name_H-M   'P 1'
#
loop_
_entity.id
_entity.type
_entity.pdbx_description
1 polymer ?
#
loop_
_entity_poly.entity_id
_entity_poly.type
_entity_poly.pdbx_seq_one_letter_code
_entity_poly.pdbx_strand_id
1 'polypeptide(L)'
;MAAAASMLRGERVTLRPWTDADLAPFAALNADPEVMLRMSKPLTHAESDAFAARIRSHIAEHGFGLWALEVPGLGFAGFVGLSATVPFELPVPGIVAAPHEIGWRLARSAWGQGYATEGAKLALRYGFEVAKLPQIVSFAAADYLASHAVMRRIGLTLRGEFDHPRLPPDHRSYRHVLYAKDAA
;
A
#
# COMPACT_ATOMS: atom_id res chain seq x y z
N MET A 1 19.89 -3.66 -16.85
CA MET A 1 18.60 -3.22 -17.42
C MET A 1 17.58 -3.28 -16.30
N ALA A 2 16.93 -2.16 -15.94
CA ALA A 2 15.86 -2.17 -14.95
C ALA A 2 14.74 -3.10 -15.43
N ALA A 3 14.33 -4.03 -14.58
CA ALA A 3 13.19 -4.89 -14.90
C ALA A 3 11.94 -4.02 -15.00
N ALA A 4 11.26 -4.08 -16.13
CA ALA A 4 9.98 -3.42 -16.28
C ALA A 4 9.01 -4.01 -15.23
N ALA A 5 8.35 -3.15 -14.46
CA ALA A 5 7.38 -3.61 -13.49
C ALA A 5 6.33 -4.49 -14.17
N SER A 6 6.12 -5.69 -13.63
CA SER A 6 5.13 -6.62 -14.15
C SER A 6 3.72 -6.03 -14.05
N MET A 7 2.91 -6.22 -15.08
CA MET A 7 1.47 -5.93 -15.04
C MET A 7 0.75 -7.13 -14.43
N LEU A 8 -0.03 -6.91 -13.38
CA LEU A 8 -0.81 -7.96 -12.70
C LEU A 8 -2.29 -7.75 -13.01
N ARG A 9 -2.92 -8.73 -13.62
CA ARG A 9 -4.33 -8.67 -14.00
C ARG A 9 -5.20 -9.47 -13.06
N GLY A 10 -6.22 -8.82 -12.52
CA GLY A 10 -7.31 -9.42 -11.78
C GLY A 10 -8.57 -9.55 -12.64
N GLU A 11 -9.67 -9.84 -12.00
CA GLU A 11 -10.98 -9.94 -12.66
C GLU A 11 -11.53 -8.54 -13.01
N ARG A 12 -11.43 -7.59 -12.07
CA ARG A 12 -11.98 -6.24 -12.17
C ARG A 12 -10.94 -5.14 -12.06
N VAL A 13 -9.70 -5.47 -11.69
CA VAL A 13 -8.62 -4.50 -11.50
C VAL A 13 -7.36 -4.93 -12.25
N THR A 14 -6.55 -3.95 -12.63
CA THR A 14 -5.21 -4.16 -13.14
C THR A 14 -4.23 -3.36 -12.29
N LEU A 15 -3.18 -4.00 -11.80
CA LEU A 15 -2.02 -3.34 -11.24
C LEU A 15 -0.99 -3.19 -12.36
N ARG A 16 -0.64 -1.95 -12.68
CA ARG A 16 0.23 -1.63 -13.82
C ARG A 16 1.33 -0.64 -13.45
N PRO A 17 2.37 -0.52 -14.29
CA PRO A 17 3.32 0.58 -14.19
C PRO A 17 2.63 1.95 -14.23
N TRP A 18 3.23 2.92 -13.57
CA TRP A 18 2.79 4.31 -13.57
C TRP A 18 3.05 4.98 -14.92
N THR A 19 2.13 5.83 -15.34
CA THR A 19 2.24 6.73 -16.47
C THR A 19 2.16 8.19 -16.03
N ASP A 20 2.51 9.15 -16.88
CA ASP A 20 2.38 10.56 -16.53
C ASP A 20 0.92 11.01 -16.41
N ALA A 21 0.01 10.31 -17.11
CA ALA A 21 -1.43 10.55 -16.99
C ALA A 21 -1.99 10.27 -15.57
N ASP A 22 -1.27 9.48 -14.75
CA ASP A 22 -1.69 9.16 -13.38
C ASP A 22 -1.37 10.28 -12.38
N LEU A 23 -0.47 11.20 -12.71
CA LEU A 23 0.01 12.23 -11.77
C LEU A 23 -1.11 13.16 -11.33
N ALA A 24 -1.93 13.67 -12.24
CA ALA A 24 -3.03 14.58 -11.90
C ALA A 24 -4.11 13.90 -11.03
N PRO A 25 -4.66 12.72 -11.37
CA PRO A 25 -5.61 12.03 -10.49
C PRO A 25 -4.97 11.58 -9.17
N PHE A 26 -3.67 11.26 -9.14
CA PHE A 26 -2.96 10.95 -7.90
C PHE A 26 -2.82 12.18 -6.99
N ALA A 27 -2.53 13.35 -7.54
CA ALA A 27 -2.51 14.60 -6.78
C ALA A 27 -3.89 14.93 -6.19
N ALA A 28 -4.97 14.75 -6.96
CA ALA A 28 -6.33 14.93 -6.48
C ALA A 28 -6.68 13.95 -5.32
N LEU A 29 -6.29 12.68 -5.45
CA LEU A 29 -6.46 11.68 -4.41
C LEU A 29 -5.70 12.05 -3.12
N ASN A 30 -4.46 12.50 -3.24
CA ASN A 30 -3.62 12.87 -2.09
C ASN A 30 -4.00 14.21 -1.45
N ALA A 31 -4.74 15.05 -2.15
CA ALA A 31 -5.30 16.29 -1.62
C ALA A 31 -6.66 16.09 -0.92
N ASP A 32 -7.33 14.94 -1.14
CA ASP A 32 -8.65 14.65 -0.54
C ASP A 32 -8.51 14.41 0.97
N PRO A 33 -9.12 15.26 1.82
CA PRO A 33 -8.97 15.16 3.27
C PRO A 33 -9.58 13.87 3.84
N GLU A 34 -10.58 13.28 3.19
CA GLU A 34 -11.16 12.00 3.66
C GLU A 34 -10.24 10.82 3.34
N VAL A 35 -9.60 10.81 2.17
CA VAL A 35 -8.59 9.80 1.81
C VAL A 35 -7.40 9.90 2.76
N MET A 36 -6.97 11.12 3.06
CA MET A 36 -5.77 11.39 3.87
C MET A 36 -6.05 11.48 5.38
N LEU A 37 -7.28 11.24 5.81
CA LEU A 37 -7.72 11.41 7.21
C LEU A 37 -6.84 10.68 8.24
N ARG A 38 -6.26 9.54 7.87
CA ARG A 38 -5.39 8.73 8.73
C ARG A 38 -3.90 8.82 8.37
N MET A 39 -3.58 9.65 7.42
CA MET A 39 -2.21 10.04 7.10
C MET A 39 -1.81 11.27 7.92
N SER A 40 -0.56 11.68 7.84
CA SER A 40 -0.08 12.86 8.58
C SER A 40 -0.81 14.16 8.16
N LYS A 41 -1.06 14.32 6.86
CA LYS A 41 -1.76 15.47 6.27
C LYS A 41 -2.11 15.20 4.80
N PRO A 42 -3.05 15.94 4.18
CA PRO A 42 -3.16 16.01 2.73
C PRO A 42 -1.87 16.54 2.10
N LEU A 43 -1.57 16.08 0.88
CA LEU A 43 -0.37 16.49 0.15
C LEU A 43 -0.69 17.62 -0.83
N THR A 44 0.27 18.52 -1.01
CA THR A 44 0.28 19.46 -2.14
C THR A 44 0.55 18.72 -3.44
N HIS A 45 0.28 19.36 -4.58
CA HIS A 45 0.58 18.78 -5.90
C HIS A 45 2.06 18.38 -6.02
N ALA A 46 2.97 19.25 -5.63
CA ALA A 46 4.42 19.01 -5.68
C ALA A 46 4.83 17.82 -4.75
N GLU A 47 4.26 17.72 -3.55
CA GLU A 47 4.50 16.59 -2.65
C GLU A 47 3.98 15.28 -3.25
N SER A 48 2.83 15.31 -3.93
CA SER A 48 2.27 14.16 -4.63
C SER A 48 3.15 13.71 -5.80
N ASP A 49 3.64 14.63 -6.62
CA ASP A 49 4.55 14.34 -7.71
C ASP A 49 5.88 13.75 -7.20
N ALA A 50 6.43 14.31 -6.13
CA ALA A 50 7.62 13.77 -5.47
C ALA A 50 7.38 12.36 -4.93
N PHE A 51 6.17 12.06 -4.43
CA PHE A 51 5.80 10.73 -3.99
C PHE A 51 5.71 9.76 -5.18
N ALA A 52 5.07 10.15 -6.28
CA ALA A 52 5.02 9.33 -7.50
C ALA A 52 6.43 9.04 -8.06
N ALA A 53 7.32 10.01 -8.04
CA ALA A 53 8.72 9.83 -8.44
C ALA A 53 9.43 8.79 -7.57
N ARG A 54 9.26 8.84 -6.24
CA ARG A 54 9.81 7.83 -5.32
C ARG A 54 9.26 6.43 -5.59
N ILE A 55 7.95 6.31 -5.85
CA ILE A 55 7.31 5.03 -6.22
C ILE A 55 7.95 4.47 -7.49
N ARG A 56 8.10 5.29 -8.52
CA ARG A 56 8.72 4.87 -9.80
C ARG A 56 10.17 4.44 -9.60
N SER A 57 10.95 5.17 -8.83
CA SER A 57 12.34 4.83 -8.51
C SER A 57 12.42 3.51 -7.73
N HIS A 58 11.56 3.32 -6.75
CA HIS A 58 11.48 2.07 -5.98
C HIS A 58 11.17 0.86 -6.89
N ILE A 59 10.22 1.00 -7.80
CA ILE A 59 9.90 -0.06 -8.77
C ILE A 59 11.09 -0.35 -9.69
N ALA A 60 11.79 0.68 -10.16
CA ALA A 60 12.95 0.52 -11.04
C ALA A 60 14.12 -0.19 -10.31
N GLU A 61 14.28 0.06 -9.02
CA GLU A 61 15.34 -0.55 -8.20
C GLU A 61 15.03 -2.00 -7.82
N HIS A 62 13.78 -2.29 -7.39
CA HIS A 62 13.43 -3.58 -6.80
C HIS A 62 12.66 -4.52 -7.76
N GLY A 63 12.18 -4.03 -8.91
CA GLY A 63 11.34 -4.80 -9.84
C GLY A 63 9.88 -4.94 -9.40
N PHE A 64 9.53 -4.46 -8.20
CA PHE A 64 8.18 -4.40 -7.66
C PHE A 64 8.00 -3.13 -6.82
N GLY A 65 6.76 -2.78 -6.52
CA GLY A 65 6.49 -1.60 -5.70
C GLY A 65 4.99 -1.33 -5.55
N LEU A 66 4.63 -0.08 -5.34
CA LEU A 66 3.25 0.38 -5.34
C LEU A 66 2.81 0.58 -6.79
N TRP A 67 2.09 -0.37 -7.36
CA TRP A 67 1.55 -0.26 -8.72
C TRP A 67 0.38 0.72 -8.78
N ALA A 68 0.20 1.36 -9.93
CA ALA A 68 -1.03 2.07 -10.22
C ALA A 68 -2.17 1.06 -10.33
N LEU A 69 -3.24 1.30 -9.57
CA LEU A 69 -4.48 0.51 -9.65
C LEU A 69 -5.38 1.13 -10.70
N GLU A 70 -5.69 0.36 -11.74
CA GLU A 70 -6.62 0.73 -12.78
C GLU A 70 -7.89 -0.11 -12.70
N VAL A 71 -9.03 0.56 -12.82
CA VAL A 71 -10.37 -0.06 -12.82
C VAL A 71 -11.08 0.33 -14.11
N PRO A 72 -11.62 -0.63 -14.89
CA PRO A 72 -12.40 -0.33 -16.10
C PRO A 72 -13.55 0.64 -15.79
N GLY A 73 -13.65 1.70 -16.57
CA GLY A 73 -14.65 2.76 -16.41
C GLY A 73 -14.29 3.84 -15.39
N LEU A 74 -13.34 3.61 -14.48
CA LEU A 74 -12.83 4.63 -13.55
C LEU A 74 -11.43 5.15 -13.94
N GLY A 75 -10.66 4.36 -14.71
CA GLY A 75 -9.26 4.64 -14.99
C GLY A 75 -8.37 4.45 -13.76
N PHE A 76 -7.45 5.39 -13.52
CA PHE A 76 -6.61 5.38 -12.32
C PHE A 76 -7.46 5.57 -11.06
N ALA A 77 -7.42 4.57 -10.18
CA ALA A 77 -8.22 4.53 -8.97
C ALA A 77 -7.37 4.63 -7.68
N GLY A 78 -6.05 4.72 -7.81
CA GLY A 78 -5.13 4.77 -6.68
C GLY A 78 -3.92 3.87 -6.87
N PHE A 79 -3.38 3.36 -5.78
CA PHE A 79 -2.29 2.39 -5.82
C PHE A 79 -2.52 1.23 -4.86
N VAL A 80 -1.92 0.09 -5.22
CA VAL A 80 -1.80 -1.10 -4.36
C VAL A 80 -0.44 -1.72 -4.63
N GLY A 81 0.26 -2.20 -3.61
CA GLY A 81 1.51 -2.91 -3.85
C GLY A 81 2.38 -3.11 -2.64
N LEU A 82 3.66 -3.34 -2.90
CA LEU A 82 4.66 -3.77 -1.95
C LEU A 82 5.75 -2.71 -1.78
N SER A 83 6.22 -2.53 -0.56
CA SER A 83 7.44 -1.78 -0.25
C SER A 83 8.54 -2.76 0.15
N ALA A 84 9.76 -2.52 -0.33
CA ALA A 84 10.90 -3.40 -0.05
C ALA A 84 11.28 -3.42 1.43
N THR A 85 11.03 -2.32 2.15
CA THR A 85 11.31 -2.22 3.59
C THR A 85 10.29 -1.31 4.28
N VAL A 86 10.06 -1.57 5.56
CA VAL A 86 9.44 -0.61 6.47
C VAL A 86 10.55 0.31 7.01
N PRO A 87 10.42 1.65 6.93
CA PRO A 87 11.50 2.58 7.24
C PRO A 87 11.68 2.87 8.75
N PHE A 88 11.26 1.97 9.61
CA PHE A 88 11.40 1.98 11.07
C PHE A 88 11.23 0.57 11.65
N GLU A 89 11.70 0.38 12.87
CA GLU A 89 11.56 -0.89 13.59
C GLU A 89 10.09 -1.14 13.97
N LEU A 90 9.64 -2.38 13.78
CA LEU A 90 8.32 -2.85 14.21
C LEU A 90 8.48 -3.64 15.51
N PRO A 91 8.13 -3.09 16.68
CA PRO A 91 8.35 -3.74 17.97
C PRO A 91 7.28 -4.79 18.28
N VAL A 92 7.06 -5.70 17.34
CA VAL A 92 6.06 -6.77 17.45
C VAL A 92 6.75 -8.13 17.29
N PRO A 93 6.58 -9.06 18.23
CA PRO A 93 7.23 -10.37 18.16
C PRO A 93 6.88 -11.14 16.88
N GLY A 94 7.88 -11.85 16.32
CA GLY A 94 7.72 -12.69 15.13
C GLY A 94 7.77 -11.91 13.80
N ILE A 95 8.11 -10.61 13.84
CA ILE A 95 8.38 -9.82 12.64
C ILE A 95 9.88 -9.86 12.33
N VAL A 96 10.23 -10.15 11.08
CA VAL A 96 11.63 -10.16 10.62
C VAL A 96 12.24 -8.76 10.68
N ALA A 97 13.57 -8.66 10.77
CA ALA A 97 14.27 -7.39 10.96
C ALA A 97 14.05 -6.36 9.82
N ALA A 98 13.80 -6.82 8.60
CA ALA A 98 13.52 -5.97 7.45
C ALA A 98 12.26 -6.49 6.71
N PRO A 99 11.07 -6.29 7.28
CA PRO A 99 9.84 -6.81 6.69
C PRO A 99 9.46 -6.01 5.44
N HIS A 100 8.82 -6.69 4.50
CA HIS A 100 8.20 -6.08 3.34
C HIS A 100 6.78 -5.66 3.67
N GLU A 101 6.38 -4.46 3.29
CA GLU A 101 5.04 -3.96 3.56
C GLU A 101 4.14 -4.09 2.33
N ILE A 102 2.90 -4.52 2.53
CA ILE A 102 1.83 -4.38 1.54
C ILE A 102 0.91 -3.23 1.96
N GLY A 103 0.63 -2.32 1.01
CA GLY A 103 -0.18 -1.14 1.25
C GLY A 103 -1.08 -0.77 0.07
N TRP A 104 -2.06 0.07 0.35
CA TRP A 104 -3.03 0.58 -0.63
C TRP A 104 -3.54 1.96 -0.25
N ARG A 105 -3.90 2.75 -1.26
CA ARG A 105 -4.64 3.99 -1.13
C ARG A 105 -5.48 4.20 -2.39
N LEU A 106 -6.79 4.28 -2.24
CA LEU A 106 -7.73 4.41 -3.34
C LEU A 106 -8.51 5.72 -3.22
N ALA A 107 -8.86 6.27 -4.38
CA ALA A 107 -9.81 7.37 -4.47
C ALA A 107 -11.18 6.95 -3.92
N ARG A 108 -11.93 7.89 -3.36
CA ARG A 108 -13.24 7.61 -2.73
C ARG A 108 -14.23 6.93 -3.68
N SER A 109 -14.21 7.30 -4.97
CA SER A 109 -15.03 6.67 -6.01
C SER A 109 -14.81 5.16 -6.17
N ALA A 110 -13.67 4.65 -5.69
CA ALA A 110 -13.31 3.23 -5.74
C ALA A 110 -13.55 2.50 -4.40
N TRP A 111 -14.02 3.18 -3.36
CA TRP A 111 -14.25 2.57 -2.05
C TRP A 111 -15.48 1.66 -2.04
N GLY A 112 -15.49 0.68 -1.13
CA GLY A 112 -16.64 -0.22 -0.91
C GLY A 112 -16.85 -1.26 -2.01
N GLN A 113 -16.08 -1.24 -3.10
CA GLN A 113 -16.23 -2.12 -4.26
C GLN A 113 -15.36 -3.40 -4.19
N GLY A 114 -14.50 -3.51 -3.18
CA GLY A 114 -13.58 -4.65 -3.05
C GLY A 114 -12.30 -4.54 -3.89
N TYR A 115 -12.06 -3.46 -4.61
CA TYR A 115 -10.89 -3.28 -5.47
C TYR A 115 -9.57 -3.32 -4.72
N ALA A 116 -9.50 -2.73 -3.52
CA ALA A 116 -8.31 -2.83 -2.67
C ALA A 116 -7.98 -4.29 -2.31
N THR A 117 -8.99 -5.08 -1.95
CA THR A 117 -8.82 -6.50 -1.61
C THR A 117 -8.34 -7.30 -2.82
N GLU A 118 -8.92 -7.07 -3.99
CA GLU A 118 -8.54 -7.77 -5.22
C GLU A 118 -7.10 -7.43 -5.63
N GLY A 119 -6.77 -6.14 -5.69
CA GLY A 119 -5.41 -5.68 -5.98
C GLY A 119 -4.38 -6.18 -4.96
N ALA A 120 -4.71 -6.14 -3.67
CA ALA A 120 -3.83 -6.62 -2.62
C ALA A 120 -3.57 -8.14 -2.70
N LYS A 121 -4.56 -8.95 -3.10
CA LYS A 121 -4.35 -10.39 -3.38
C LYS A 121 -3.38 -10.61 -4.53
N LEU A 122 -3.46 -9.82 -5.59
CA LEU A 122 -2.51 -9.89 -6.71
C LEU A 122 -1.09 -9.54 -6.26
N ALA A 123 -0.94 -8.43 -5.54
CA ALA A 123 0.35 -7.99 -5.02
C ALA A 123 0.95 -8.99 -4.03
N LEU A 124 0.13 -9.54 -3.13
CA LEU A 124 0.55 -10.54 -2.14
C LEU A 124 1.05 -11.82 -2.83
N ARG A 125 0.30 -12.31 -3.82
CA ARG A 125 0.71 -13.48 -4.63
C ARG A 125 2.03 -13.22 -5.35
N TYR A 126 2.19 -12.07 -5.98
CA TYR A 126 3.45 -11.68 -6.63
C TYR A 126 4.60 -11.66 -5.62
N GLY A 127 4.39 -11.10 -4.43
CA GLY A 127 5.39 -11.03 -3.37
C GLY A 127 5.92 -12.42 -2.98
N PHE A 128 5.05 -13.38 -2.75
CA PHE A 128 5.47 -14.74 -2.36
C PHE A 128 5.94 -15.60 -3.54
N GLU A 129 5.22 -15.59 -4.65
CA GLU A 129 5.49 -16.53 -5.76
C GLU A 129 6.61 -16.05 -6.69
N VAL A 130 6.71 -14.74 -6.93
CA VAL A 130 7.67 -14.15 -7.88
C VAL A 130 8.85 -13.52 -7.17
N ALA A 131 8.59 -12.57 -6.27
CA ALA A 131 9.63 -11.85 -5.53
C ALA A 131 10.25 -12.69 -4.39
N LYS A 132 9.64 -13.85 -4.04
CA LYS A 132 10.14 -14.78 -3.00
C LYS A 132 10.36 -14.12 -1.63
N LEU A 133 9.49 -13.19 -1.28
CA LEU A 133 9.57 -12.48 -0.01
C LEU A 133 9.26 -13.44 1.15
N PRO A 134 10.05 -13.44 2.24
CA PRO A 134 9.87 -14.39 3.33
C PRO A 134 8.68 -14.05 4.23
N GLN A 135 8.37 -12.78 4.38
CA GLN A 135 7.26 -12.28 5.19
C GLN A 135 6.75 -10.96 4.61
N ILE A 136 5.44 -10.78 4.62
CA ILE A 136 4.78 -9.54 4.20
C ILE A 136 3.92 -9.06 5.35
N VAL A 137 4.12 -7.81 5.75
CA VAL A 137 3.37 -7.13 6.81
C VAL A 137 2.44 -6.06 6.23
N SER A 138 1.44 -5.68 6.99
CA SER A 138 0.64 -4.48 6.76
C SER A 138 0.20 -3.92 8.10
N PHE A 139 0.18 -2.62 8.23
CA PHE A 139 -0.28 -1.96 9.47
C PHE A 139 -1.13 -0.75 9.15
N ALA A 140 -2.01 -0.41 10.08
CA ALA A 140 -2.87 0.75 9.99
C ALA A 140 -3.26 1.24 11.38
N ALA A 141 -3.73 2.48 11.47
CA ALA A 141 -4.28 3.03 12.70
C ALA A 141 -5.32 2.08 13.30
N ALA A 142 -5.34 1.93 14.62
CA ALA A 142 -6.17 0.97 15.33
C ALA A 142 -7.69 1.16 15.06
N ASP A 143 -8.11 2.39 14.75
CA ASP A 143 -9.49 2.73 14.39
C ASP A 143 -9.81 2.59 12.89
N TYR A 144 -8.83 2.21 12.04
CA TYR A 144 -9.04 2.11 10.59
C TYR A 144 -9.59 0.73 10.17
N LEU A 145 -10.82 0.44 10.57
CA LEU A 145 -11.47 -0.86 10.39
C LEU A 145 -11.57 -1.31 8.92
N ALA A 146 -11.70 -0.37 7.97
CA ALA A 146 -11.74 -0.69 6.55
C ALA A 146 -10.41 -1.32 6.08
N SER A 147 -9.28 -0.78 6.50
CA SER A 147 -7.95 -1.34 6.19
C SER A 147 -7.74 -2.70 6.84
N HIS A 148 -8.13 -2.85 8.11
CA HIS A 148 -8.07 -4.14 8.81
C HIS A 148 -8.92 -5.22 8.12
N ALA A 149 -10.09 -4.84 7.57
CA ALA A 149 -10.93 -5.77 6.82
C ALA A 149 -10.22 -6.28 5.55
N VAL A 150 -9.49 -5.41 4.84
CA VAL A 150 -8.68 -5.82 3.68
C VAL A 150 -7.56 -6.77 4.12
N MET A 151 -6.80 -6.43 5.16
CA MET A 151 -5.70 -7.26 5.69
C MET A 151 -6.19 -8.69 5.99
N ARG A 152 -7.32 -8.82 6.69
CA ARG A 152 -7.92 -10.14 6.99
C ARG A 152 -8.38 -10.89 5.73
N ARG A 153 -9.03 -10.19 4.77
CA ARG A 153 -9.55 -10.80 3.54
C ARG A 153 -8.45 -11.30 2.61
N ILE A 154 -7.26 -10.73 2.69
CA ILE A 154 -6.10 -11.22 1.92
C ILE A 154 -5.29 -12.29 2.66
N GLY A 155 -5.73 -12.67 3.87
CA GLY A 155 -5.16 -13.76 4.64
C GLY A 155 -3.95 -13.39 5.49
N LEU A 156 -3.80 -12.12 5.84
CA LEU A 156 -2.87 -11.71 6.90
C LEU A 156 -3.51 -11.96 8.26
N THR A 157 -2.69 -12.34 9.25
CA THR A 157 -3.08 -12.56 10.64
C THR A 157 -2.59 -11.44 11.54
N LEU A 158 -3.39 -11.07 12.53
CA LEU A 158 -3.02 -10.09 13.55
C LEU A 158 -1.79 -10.61 14.32
N ARG A 159 -0.77 -9.77 14.45
CA ARG A 159 0.45 -10.06 15.21
C ARG A 159 0.57 -9.23 16.49
N GLY A 160 0.03 -8.03 16.50
CA GLY A 160 0.07 -7.16 17.66
C GLY A 160 -0.27 -5.72 17.35
N GLU A 161 -0.04 -4.89 18.34
CA GLU A 161 -0.23 -3.45 18.26
C GLU A 161 1.08 -2.73 18.59
N PHE A 162 1.26 -1.53 18.06
CA PHE A 162 2.41 -0.69 18.36
C PHE A 162 2.08 0.79 18.23
N ASP A 163 2.91 1.62 18.84
CA ASP A 163 2.85 3.06 18.72
C ASP A 163 3.73 3.51 17.57
N HIS A 164 3.15 4.27 16.61
CA HIS A 164 3.83 4.61 15.37
C HIS A 164 4.97 5.62 15.65
N PRO A 165 6.25 5.27 15.40
CA PRO A 165 7.41 6.05 15.89
C PRO A 165 7.57 7.42 15.24
N ARG A 166 6.88 7.67 14.12
CA ARG A 166 6.93 8.95 13.39
C ARG A 166 5.72 9.84 13.64
N LEU A 167 4.81 9.43 14.51
CA LEU A 167 3.64 10.23 14.87
C LEU A 167 3.75 10.65 16.34
N PRO A 168 3.32 11.86 16.68
CA PRO A 168 3.30 12.28 18.07
C PRO A 168 2.20 11.52 18.84
N PRO A 169 2.37 11.34 20.18
CA PRO A 169 1.44 10.54 21.00
C PRO A 169 -0.02 11.00 21.00
N ASP A 170 -0.26 12.27 20.75
CA ASP A 170 -1.60 12.88 20.64
C ASP A 170 -2.21 12.78 19.24
N HIS A 171 -1.48 12.23 18.27
CA HIS A 171 -1.99 12.04 16.92
C HIS A 171 -3.03 10.92 16.92
N ARG A 172 -4.19 11.15 16.28
CA ARG A 172 -5.30 10.17 16.21
C ARG A 172 -4.89 8.79 15.69
N SER A 173 -3.88 8.74 14.83
CA SER A 173 -3.35 7.51 14.26
C SER A 173 -2.06 7.04 14.94
N TYR A 174 -1.81 7.46 16.21
CA TYR A 174 -0.60 7.06 16.91
C TYR A 174 -0.57 5.55 17.18
N ARG A 175 -1.67 4.98 17.65
CA ARG A 175 -1.81 3.54 17.87
C ARG A 175 -2.11 2.81 16.56
N HIS A 176 -1.28 1.84 16.21
CA HIS A 176 -1.42 0.97 15.04
C HIS A 176 -1.63 -0.48 15.43
N VAL A 177 -2.27 -1.24 14.54
CA VAL A 177 -2.30 -2.70 14.57
C VAL A 177 -1.52 -3.23 13.38
N LEU A 178 -0.79 -4.33 13.61
CA LEU A 178 0.07 -4.98 12.64
C LEU A 178 -0.45 -6.38 12.33
N TYR A 179 -0.58 -6.65 11.06
CA TYR A 179 -0.89 -7.95 10.48
C TYR A 179 0.29 -8.44 9.65
N ALA A 180 0.50 -9.74 9.61
CA ALA A 180 1.55 -10.34 8.79
C ALA A 180 1.12 -11.69 8.20
N LYS A 181 1.82 -12.07 7.14
CA LYS A 181 1.77 -13.40 6.56
C LYS A 181 3.19 -13.83 6.21
N ASP A 182 3.53 -15.05 6.60
CA ASP A 182 4.80 -15.70 6.27
C ASP A 182 4.66 -16.46 4.94
N ALA A 183 5.79 -16.63 4.24
CA ALA A 183 5.84 -17.55 3.12
C ALA A 183 5.55 -18.99 3.61
N ALA A 184 4.92 -19.79 2.75
CA ALA A 184 4.62 -21.20 3.04
C ALA A 184 5.88 -22.07 2.99
#